data_01bae67405c1f71c4654c1650000038e
#
_entry.id   01bae67405c1f71c4654c1650000038e
#
_cell.length_a   1.000
_cell.length_b   1.000
_cell.length_c   1.000
_cell.angle_alpha   90.00
_cell.angle_beta   90.00
_cell.angle_gamma   90.00
#
_symmetry.space_group_name_H-M   'P 1'
#
loop_
_entity.id
_entity.type
_entity.pdbx_description
1 polymer ?
#
loop_
_entity_poly.entity_id
_entity_poly.type
_entity_poly.pdbx_seq_one_letter_code
_entity_poly.pdbx_strand_id
1 'polypeptide(L)' 'VNNRLRVLRAERGWSQADLAERLKVSRQSVNAIETGKYDPSLPLAFRIADVFEMPIETIFVRG' A
#
# COMPACT_ATOMS: atom_id res chain seq x y z
N VAL A 1 -4.16 -11.19 -2.49
CA VAL A 1 -3.81 -10.34 -3.63
C VAL A 1 -2.37 -9.89 -3.51
N ASN A 2 -1.62 -10.03 -4.58
CA ASN A 2 -0.23 -9.51 -4.62
C ASN A 2 -0.26 -8.01 -4.83
N ASN A 3 0.76 -7.34 -4.35
CA ASN A 3 0.83 -5.90 -4.52
C ASN A 3 2.28 -5.44 -4.66
N ARG A 4 2.45 -4.21 -5.13
CA ARG A 4 3.75 -3.60 -5.37
C ARG A 4 4.08 -2.51 -4.35
N LEU A 5 3.43 -2.52 -3.19
CA LEU A 5 3.60 -1.45 -2.22
C LEU A 5 5.05 -1.28 -1.78
N ARG A 6 5.74 -2.39 -1.51
CA ARG A 6 7.13 -2.31 -1.07
C ARG A 6 8.01 -1.65 -2.12
N VAL A 7 7.83 -2.03 -3.38
CA VAL A 7 8.61 -1.46 -4.49
C VAL A 7 8.31 0.01 -4.66
N LEU A 8 7.02 0.36 -4.68
CA LEU A 8 6.60 1.76 -4.86
C LEU A 8 7.07 2.63 -3.71
N ARG A 9 6.99 2.09 -2.49
CA ARG A 9 7.46 2.80 -1.32
C ARG A 9 8.97 3.05 -1.40
N ALA A 10 9.72 2.01 -1.78
CA ALA A 10 11.17 2.13 -1.90
C ALA A 10 11.56 3.15 -2.97
N GLU A 11 10.84 3.19 -4.08
CA GLU A 11 11.09 4.16 -5.15
C GLU A 11 10.91 5.60 -4.66
N ARG A 12 10.05 5.80 -3.67
CA ARG A 12 9.81 7.12 -3.08
C ARG A 12 10.71 7.41 -1.90
N GLY A 13 11.53 6.44 -1.48
CA GLY A 13 12.38 6.59 -0.31
C GLY A 13 11.59 6.62 0.99
N TRP A 14 10.43 6.00 1.03
CA TRP A 14 9.57 5.98 2.22
C TRP A 14 9.78 4.70 3.03
N SER A 15 9.82 4.85 4.36
CA SER A 15 9.74 3.71 5.27
C SER A 15 8.29 3.24 5.37
N GLN A 16 8.07 2.08 6.00
CA GLN A 16 6.70 1.65 6.28
C GLN A 16 5.96 2.67 7.14
N ALA A 17 6.68 3.27 8.10
CA ALA A 17 6.09 4.29 8.96
C ALA A 17 5.68 5.51 8.15
N ASP A 18 6.50 5.92 7.18
CA ASP A 18 6.18 7.05 6.32
C ASP A 18 4.91 6.80 5.53
N LEU A 19 4.78 5.60 4.96
CA LEU A 19 3.60 5.25 4.20
C LEU A 19 2.37 5.16 5.10
N ALA A 20 2.53 4.56 6.29
CA ALA A 20 1.44 4.45 7.25
C ALA A 20 0.87 5.82 7.62
N GLU A 21 1.76 6.79 7.82
CA GLU A 21 1.34 8.16 8.14
C GLU A 21 0.53 8.76 7.01
N ARG A 22 0.97 8.56 5.77
CA ARG A 22 0.25 9.09 4.60
C ARG A 22 -1.11 8.42 4.42
N LEU A 23 -1.20 7.15 4.78
CA LEU A 23 -2.46 6.39 4.67
C LEU A 23 -3.34 6.53 5.91
N LYS A 24 -2.80 7.10 6.99
CA LYS A 24 -3.50 7.25 8.28
C LYS A 24 -3.91 5.90 8.87
N VAL A 25 -2.98 4.96 8.78
CA VAL A 25 -3.14 3.62 9.37
C VAL A 25 -1.89 3.30 10.18
N SER A 26 -1.90 2.18 10.89
CA SER A 26 -0.73 1.76 11.66
C SER A 26 0.35 1.19 10.75
N ARG A 27 1.61 1.22 11.21
CA ARG A 27 2.69 0.58 10.48
C ARG A 27 2.46 -0.92 10.33
N GLN A 28 1.85 -1.56 11.35
CA GLN A 28 1.52 -2.97 11.27
C GLN A 28 0.56 -3.26 10.12
N SER A 29 -0.39 -2.36 9.88
CA SER A 29 -1.32 -2.51 8.76
C SER A 29 -0.57 -2.47 7.42
N VAL A 30 0.37 -1.54 7.27
CA VAL A 30 1.18 -1.47 6.06
C VAL A 30 1.96 -2.77 5.86
N ASN A 31 2.62 -3.25 6.92
CA ASN A 31 3.39 -4.49 6.84
C ASN A 31 2.50 -5.68 6.46
N ALA A 32 1.32 -5.77 7.07
CA ALA A 32 0.40 -6.88 6.79
C ALA A 32 -0.06 -6.87 5.34
N ILE A 33 -0.30 -5.69 4.78
CA ILE A 33 -0.68 -5.56 3.38
C ILE A 33 0.49 -5.96 2.49
N GLU A 34 1.69 -5.45 2.78
CA GLU A 34 2.87 -5.73 1.95
C GLU A 34 3.22 -7.21 1.93
N THR A 35 2.99 -7.92 3.04
CA THR A 35 3.31 -9.35 3.12
C THR A 35 2.17 -10.24 2.66
N GLY A 36 1.04 -9.68 2.26
CA GLY A 36 -0.09 -10.46 1.77
C GLY A 36 -0.94 -11.11 2.84
N LYS A 37 -0.71 -10.77 4.11
CA LYS A 37 -1.49 -11.34 5.21
C LYS A 37 -2.87 -10.70 5.33
N TYR A 38 -3.05 -9.57 4.71
CA TYR A 38 -4.25 -8.76 4.87
C TYR A 38 -4.46 -7.94 3.60
N ASP A 39 -5.67 -8.00 3.05
CA ASP A 39 -6.02 -7.18 1.90
C ASP A 39 -6.72 -5.92 2.41
N PRO A 40 -6.39 -4.75 1.85
CA PRO A 40 -7.00 -3.51 2.31
C PRO A 40 -8.48 -3.46 1.95
N SER A 41 -9.26 -2.74 2.77
CA SER A 41 -10.64 -2.42 2.41
C SER A 41 -10.64 -1.58 1.14
N LEU A 42 -11.79 -1.51 0.49
CA LEU A 42 -11.89 -0.70 -0.73
C LEU A 42 -11.57 0.77 -0.48
N PRO A 43 -12.08 1.41 0.59
CA PRO A 43 -11.68 2.79 0.86
C PRO A 43 -10.18 2.94 1.06
N LEU A 44 -9.53 2.00 1.73
CA LEU A 44 -8.09 2.07 1.93
C LEU A 44 -7.35 1.86 0.61
N ALA A 45 -7.83 0.96 -0.23
CA ALA A 45 -7.22 0.72 -1.55
C ALA A 45 -7.27 1.99 -2.40
N PHE A 46 -8.39 2.71 -2.38
CA PHE A 46 -8.48 3.98 -3.10
C PHE A 46 -7.53 5.02 -2.53
N ARG A 47 -7.36 5.06 -1.20
CA ARG A 47 -6.42 6.00 -0.59
C ARG A 47 -4.98 5.67 -1.00
N ILE A 48 -4.65 4.39 -1.06
CA ILE A 48 -3.33 3.95 -1.53
C ILE A 48 -3.10 4.42 -2.97
N ALA A 49 -4.10 4.24 -3.82
CA ALA A 49 -4.01 4.68 -5.21
C ALA A 49 -3.78 6.19 -5.29
N ASP A 50 -4.47 6.97 -4.46
CA ASP A 50 -4.30 8.42 -4.43
C ASP A 50 -2.90 8.81 -3.99
N VAL A 51 -2.36 8.15 -2.96
CA VAL A 51 -1.04 8.45 -2.43
C VAL A 51 0.04 8.23 -3.49
N PHE A 52 -0.07 7.15 -4.25
CA PHE A 52 0.90 6.84 -5.29
C PHE A 52 0.53 7.41 -6.65
N GLU A 53 -0.66 8.02 -6.77
CA GLU A 53 -1.16 8.62 -8.02
C GLU A 53 -1.16 7.60 -9.15
N MET A 54 -1.65 6.42 -8.85
CA MET A 54 -1.72 5.30 -9.78
C MET A 54 -3.08 4.61 -9.67
N PRO A 55 -3.55 3.98 -10.75
CA PRO A 55 -4.75 3.14 -10.66
C PRO A 55 -4.53 1.97 -9.71
N ILE A 56 -5.60 1.52 -9.07
CA ILE A 56 -5.54 0.37 -8.16
C ILE A 56 -4.93 -0.84 -8.85
N GLU A 57 -5.30 -1.08 -10.09
CA GLU A 57 -4.85 -2.26 -10.85
C GLU A 57 -3.35 -2.27 -11.10
N THR A 58 -2.70 -1.11 -11.05
CA THR A 58 -1.26 -1.01 -11.19
C THR A 58 -0.55 -1.41 -9.89
N ILE A 59 -1.20 -1.17 -8.76
CA ILE A 59 -0.64 -1.43 -7.44
C ILE A 59 -0.95 -2.85 -6.98
N PHE A 60 -2.19 -3.28 -7.14
CA PHE A 60 -2.64 -4.59 -6.70
C PHE A 60 -2.81 -5.50 -7.91
N VAL A 61 -2.11 -6.63 -7.88
CA VAL A 61 -2.04 -7.54 -9.00
C VAL A 61 -2.77 -8.83 -8.65
N ARG A 62 -3.63 -9.28 -9.55
CA ARG A 62 -4.36 -10.52 -9.34
C ARG A 62 -3.44 -11.72 -9.55
N GLY A 63 -3.46 -12.60 -8.59
CA GLY A 63 -2.80 -13.88 -8.61
C GLY A 63 -1.44 -13.93 -9.11
#